data_ec7947a8cbe119ff9a842c2b5841df0c
#
_entry.id   ec7947a8cbe119ff9a842c2b5841df0c
#
_cell.length_a   1.000
_cell.length_b   1.000
_cell.length_c   1.000
_cell.angle_alpha   90.00
_cell.angle_beta   90.00
_cell.angle_gamma   90.00
#
_symmetry.space_group_name_H-M   'P 1'
#
loop_
_entity.id
_entity.type
_entity.pdbx_description
1 polymer ?
#
loop_
_entity_poly.entity_id
_entity_poly.type
_entity_poly.pdbx_seq_one_letter_code
_entity_poly.pdbx_strand_id
1 'polypeptide(L)'
;MAVYTKLNQNKIEEILSNYDLGKLDAFRGIEEGIENTNYFLSVNKKKFILTIYEKRVKSEDLPFFSNLMSSLNKANFKCPAPILNNKNKTISDFDGKKLMIVSYLEGKAKQNLSPANCKSIGFEIAKMHNLTKNLKLKRPNNLSVKSWRKLFDAVKNKC
;
A
#
# COMPACT_ATOMS: atom_id res chain seq x y z
N MET A 1 -4.51 12.93 -11.00
CA MET A 1 -5.73 12.55 -10.22
C MET A 1 -5.71 11.03 -10.10
N ALA A 2 -5.48 10.52 -8.90
CA ALA A 2 -5.25 9.08 -8.66
C ALA A 2 -6.46 8.35 -8.03
N VAL A 3 -7.66 8.91 -8.12
CA VAL A 3 -8.89 8.23 -7.70
C VAL A 3 -9.62 7.73 -8.94
N TYR A 4 -9.20 6.55 -9.44
CA TYR A 4 -9.80 5.91 -10.62
C TYR A 4 -11.14 5.24 -10.27
N THR A 5 -11.22 4.58 -9.11
CA THR A 5 -12.43 3.96 -8.59
C THR A 5 -13.06 4.88 -7.57
N LYS A 6 -14.14 5.57 -7.98
CA LYS A 6 -14.88 6.47 -7.09
C LYS A 6 -15.81 5.67 -6.18
N LEU A 7 -15.64 5.84 -4.87
CA LEU A 7 -16.50 5.24 -3.85
C LEU A 7 -17.34 6.32 -3.19
N ASN A 8 -18.59 5.99 -2.93
CA ASN A 8 -19.46 6.73 -2.04
C ASN A 8 -19.46 6.09 -0.64
N GLN A 9 -20.12 6.73 0.32
CA GLN A 9 -20.18 6.27 1.70
C GLN A 9 -20.71 4.83 1.80
N ASN A 10 -21.81 4.51 1.12
CA ASN A 10 -22.43 3.17 1.18
C ASN A 10 -21.45 2.07 0.73
N LYS A 11 -20.67 2.32 -0.33
CA LYS A 11 -19.67 1.37 -0.83
C LYS A 11 -18.50 1.18 0.15
N ILE A 12 -18.08 2.23 0.84
CA ILE A 12 -17.05 2.13 1.88
C ILE A 12 -17.58 1.37 3.09
N GLU A 13 -18.81 1.62 3.51
CA GLU A 13 -19.46 0.88 4.60
C GLU A 13 -19.65 -0.60 4.23
N GLU A 14 -20.00 -0.92 2.98
CA GLU A 14 -20.05 -2.29 2.46
C GLU A 14 -18.67 -2.98 2.55
N ILE A 15 -17.59 -2.28 2.18
CA ILE A 15 -16.23 -2.80 2.34
C ILE A 15 -15.93 -3.03 3.82
N LEU A 16 -16.20 -2.05 4.68
CA LEU A 16 -15.92 -2.10 6.12
C LEU A 16 -16.71 -3.17 6.85
N SER A 17 -17.91 -3.57 6.36
CA SER A 17 -18.69 -4.66 6.94
C SER A 17 -17.96 -6.01 6.94
N ASN A 18 -16.93 -6.15 6.08
CA ASN A 18 -16.06 -7.31 6.06
C ASN A 18 -14.88 -7.22 7.05
N TYR A 19 -14.81 -6.18 7.89
CA TYR A 19 -13.74 -5.94 8.85
C TYR A 19 -14.30 -5.62 10.23
N ASP A 20 -13.63 -6.06 11.27
CA ASP A 20 -13.98 -5.69 12.66
C ASP A 20 -13.27 -4.38 13.06
N LEU A 21 -13.63 -3.29 12.37
CA LEU A 21 -13.03 -1.97 12.61
C LEU A 21 -13.97 -1.00 13.30
N GLY A 22 -15.28 -1.22 13.18
CA GLY A 22 -16.31 -0.36 13.72
C GLY A 22 -16.93 0.60 12.70
N LYS A 23 -17.51 1.69 13.16
CA LYS A 23 -18.30 2.64 12.35
C LYS A 23 -17.40 3.62 11.60
N LEU A 24 -17.71 3.88 10.34
CA LEU A 24 -17.09 4.94 9.55
C LEU A 24 -17.43 6.31 10.13
N ASP A 25 -16.40 7.10 10.48
CA ASP A 25 -16.55 8.49 10.91
C ASP A 25 -16.44 9.46 9.74
N ALA A 26 -15.43 9.25 8.87
CA ALA A 26 -15.15 10.08 7.71
C ALA A 26 -14.27 9.35 6.70
N PHE A 27 -14.32 9.78 5.44
CA PHE A 27 -13.41 9.31 4.39
C PHE A 27 -13.11 10.42 3.39
N ARG A 28 -11.99 10.29 2.68
CA ARG A 28 -11.63 11.15 1.55
C ARG A 28 -10.71 10.42 0.58
N GLY A 29 -10.87 10.68 -0.71
CA GLY A 29 -9.93 10.22 -1.73
C GLY A 29 -8.57 10.88 -1.56
N ILE A 30 -7.50 10.14 -1.85
CA ILE A 30 -6.13 10.64 -1.88
C ILE A 30 -5.76 10.84 -3.36
N GLU A 31 -5.55 12.08 -3.77
CA GLU A 31 -5.30 12.42 -5.18
C GLU A 31 -3.84 12.23 -5.58
N GLU A 32 -2.94 12.11 -4.61
CA GLU A 32 -1.53 11.83 -4.84
C GLU A 32 -1.32 10.38 -5.26
N GLY A 33 -0.44 10.18 -6.22
CA GLY A 33 -0.13 8.86 -6.78
C GLY A 33 -0.66 8.68 -8.21
N ILE A 34 -0.24 7.60 -8.87
CA ILE A 34 -0.51 7.35 -10.30
C ILE A 34 -0.90 5.90 -10.61
N GLU A 35 -0.90 5.01 -9.62
CA GLU A 35 -1.07 3.57 -9.89
C GLU A 35 -2.34 2.97 -9.30
N ASN A 36 -2.70 3.35 -8.10
CA ASN A 36 -3.81 2.77 -7.35
C ASN A 36 -4.77 3.84 -6.86
N THR A 37 -6.00 3.47 -6.59
CA THR A 37 -6.95 4.33 -5.90
C THR A 37 -6.75 4.19 -4.39
N ASN A 38 -6.53 5.32 -3.72
CA ASN A 38 -6.34 5.34 -2.28
C ASN A 38 -7.39 6.22 -1.61
N TYR A 39 -7.90 5.75 -0.47
CA TYR A 39 -8.78 6.49 0.42
C TYR A 39 -8.21 6.55 1.82
N PHE A 40 -8.20 7.74 2.40
CA PHE A 40 -8.07 7.91 3.84
C PHE A 40 -9.42 7.58 4.50
N LEU A 41 -9.39 6.77 5.54
CA LEU A 41 -10.55 6.40 6.34
C LEU A 41 -10.31 6.77 7.80
N SER A 42 -11.31 7.40 8.42
CA SER A 42 -11.46 7.48 9.88
C SER A 42 -12.56 6.51 10.29
N VAL A 43 -12.22 5.54 11.10
CA VAL A 43 -13.16 4.50 11.57
C VAL A 43 -12.98 4.33 13.07
N ASN A 44 -14.02 4.58 13.85
CA ASN A 44 -13.96 4.50 15.31
C ASN A 44 -12.79 5.31 15.89
N LYS A 45 -12.59 6.55 15.40
CA LYS A 45 -11.49 7.49 15.74
C LYS A 45 -10.08 6.99 15.41
N LYS A 46 -9.95 5.83 14.76
CA LYS A 46 -8.67 5.32 14.23
C LYS A 46 -8.54 5.63 12.74
N LYS A 47 -7.32 5.77 12.27
CA LYS A 47 -7.02 6.16 10.88
C LYS A 47 -6.46 4.99 10.08
N PHE A 48 -6.93 4.84 8.84
CA PHE A 48 -6.54 3.77 7.92
C PHE A 48 -6.38 4.31 6.51
N ILE A 49 -5.67 3.54 5.68
CA ILE A 49 -5.63 3.72 4.23
C ILE A 49 -6.26 2.50 3.58
N LEU A 50 -7.29 2.72 2.79
CA LEU A 50 -7.85 1.75 1.87
C LEU A 50 -7.19 1.93 0.51
N THR A 51 -6.55 0.89 0.00
CA THR A 51 -5.98 0.85 -1.35
C THR A 51 -6.75 -0.12 -2.22
N ILE A 52 -7.27 0.36 -3.35
CA ILE A 52 -7.84 -0.47 -4.42
C ILE A 52 -6.77 -0.59 -5.50
N TYR A 53 -6.35 -1.82 -5.78
CA TYR A 53 -5.32 -2.12 -6.77
C TYR A 53 -5.92 -2.09 -8.17
N GLU A 54 -5.44 -1.15 -8.97
CA GLU A 54 -5.87 -0.96 -10.35
C GLU A 54 -5.06 -1.87 -11.31
N LYS A 55 -5.01 -1.57 -12.60
CA LYS A 55 -4.51 -2.46 -13.65
C LYS A 55 -3.01 -2.80 -13.59
N ARG A 56 -2.16 -1.96 -12.94
CA ARG A 56 -0.69 -2.13 -13.00
C ARG A 56 -0.14 -3.18 -12.04
N VAL A 57 -0.80 -3.40 -10.91
CA VAL A 57 -0.34 -4.34 -9.89
C VAL A 57 -0.96 -5.70 -10.18
N LYS A 58 -0.12 -6.71 -10.39
CA LYS A 58 -0.60 -8.08 -10.53
C LYS A 58 -1.10 -8.59 -9.18
N SER A 59 -2.28 -9.21 -9.17
CA SER A 59 -2.89 -9.77 -7.96
C SER A 59 -1.99 -10.79 -7.26
N GLU A 60 -1.18 -11.52 -8.03
CA GLU A 60 -0.22 -12.53 -7.56
C GLU A 60 0.93 -11.91 -6.73
N ASP A 61 1.25 -10.63 -6.96
CA ASP A 61 2.29 -9.91 -6.23
C ASP A 61 1.82 -9.36 -4.87
N LEU A 62 0.51 -9.22 -4.65
CA LEU A 62 -0.04 -8.61 -3.45
C LEU A 62 0.32 -9.36 -2.15
N PRO A 63 0.34 -10.70 -2.10
CA PRO A 63 0.78 -11.44 -0.93
C PRO A 63 2.22 -11.13 -0.52
N PHE A 64 3.12 -10.84 -1.49
CA PHE A 64 4.50 -10.42 -1.16
C PHE A 64 4.49 -9.12 -0.34
N PHE A 65 3.77 -8.10 -0.78
CA PHE A 65 3.72 -6.81 -0.08
C PHE A 65 3.06 -6.92 1.29
N SER A 66 1.93 -7.62 1.37
CA SER A 66 1.22 -7.85 2.62
C SER A 66 2.08 -8.61 3.65
N ASN A 67 2.74 -9.70 3.23
CA ASN A 67 3.59 -10.49 4.10
C ASN A 67 4.84 -9.72 4.54
N LEU A 68 5.43 -8.91 3.66
CA LEU A 68 6.57 -8.05 4.00
C LEU A 68 6.18 -7.04 5.08
N MET A 69 5.09 -6.29 4.89
CA MET A 69 4.58 -5.33 5.90
C MET A 69 4.28 -6.02 7.22
N SER A 70 3.61 -7.17 7.19
CA SER A 70 3.31 -7.96 8.40
C SER A 70 4.57 -8.42 9.12
N SER A 71 5.59 -8.87 8.39
CA SER A 71 6.87 -9.30 8.97
C SER A 71 7.64 -8.14 9.61
N LEU A 72 7.66 -6.99 8.96
CA LEU A 72 8.29 -5.77 9.48
C LEU A 72 7.56 -5.26 10.73
N ASN A 73 6.23 -5.28 10.74
CA ASN A 73 5.44 -4.91 11.92
C ASN A 73 5.71 -5.85 13.10
N LYS A 74 5.76 -7.17 12.89
CA LYS A 74 6.12 -8.16 13.92
C LYS A 74 7.51 -7.91 14.51
N ALA A 75 8.44 -7.37 13.70
CA ALA A 75 9.78 -6.98 14.12
C ALA A 75 9.84 -5.56 14.71
N ASN A 76 8.71 -4.95 15.06
CA ASN A 76 8.60 -3.57 15.56
C ASN A 76 9.24 -2.52 14.65
N PHE A 77 9.25 -2.75 13.34
CA PHE A 77 9.62 -1.74 12.36
C PHE A 77 8.40 -0.88 12.03
N LYS A 78 8.60 0.44 12.03
CA LYS A 78 7.52 1.41 11.83
C LYS A 78 7.12 1.47 10.34
N CYS A 79 6.16 0.66 9.95
CA CYS A 79 5.54 0.66 8.62
C CYS A 79 4.01 0.44 8.74
N PRO A 80 3.22 0.69 7.67
CA PRO A 80 1.79 0.39 7.70
C PRO A 80 1.54 -1.09 8.00
N ALA A 81 0.59 -1.38 8.88
CA ALA A 81 0.20 -2.75 9.22
C ALA A 81 -1.04 -3.16 8.40
N PRO A 82 -0.99 -4.25 7.62
CA PRO A 82 -2.17 -4.78 6.96
C PRO A 82 -3.22 -5.23 7.99
N ILE A 83 -4.47 -4.86 7.72
CA ILE A 83 -5.63 -5.22 8.57
C ILE A 83 -6.24 -6.50 8.03
N LEU A 84 -6.54 -7.44 8.92
CA LEU A 84 -7.23 -8.68 8.57
C LEU A 84 -8.74 -8.41 8.42
N ASN A 85 -9.34 -8.99 7.40
CA ASN A 85 -10.79 -9.06 7.26
C ASN A 85 -11.38 -10.20 8.13
N ASN A 86 -12.71 -10.32 8.19
CA ASN A 86 -13.43 -11.34 8.96
C ASN A 86 -13.13 -12.80 8.54
N LYS A 87 -12.43 -12.98 7.40
CA LYS A 87 -11.94 -14.28 6.90
C LYS A 87 -10.43 -14.48 7.19
N ASN A 88 -9.83 -13.66 8.06
CA ASN A 88 -8.40 -13.66 8.39
C ASN A 88 -7.49 -13.45 7.16
N LYS A 89 -7.93 -12.67 6.17
CA LYS A 89 -7.14 -12.32 4.98
C LYS A 89 -6.84 -10.83 4.98
N THR A 90 -5.64 -10.46 4.54
CA THR A 90 -5.21 -9.05 4.38
C THR A 90 -5.66 -8.45 3.05
N ILE A 91 -6.00 -9.31 2.07
CA ILE A 91 -6.42 -8.92 0.73
C ILE A 91 -7.88 -9.37 0.55
N SER A 92 -8.72 -8.47 0.09
CA SER A 92 -10.13 -8.70 -0.21
C SER A 92 -10.43 -8.46 -1.68
N ASP A 93 -11.53 -9.06 -2.16
CA ASP A 93 -12.08 -8.81 -3.48
C ASP A 93 -13.12 -7.69 -3.42
N PHE A 94 -13.13 -6.84 -4.46
CA PHE A 94 -14.11 -5.77 -4.61
C PHE A 94 -14.29 -5.41 -6.08
N ASP A 95 -15.48 -5.62 -6.63
CA ASP A 95 -15.87 -5.31 -8.02
C ASP A 95 -14.82 -5.78 -9.06
N GLY A 96 -14.36 -7.05 -8.93
CA GLY A 96 -13.35 -7.64 -9.82
C GLY A 96 -11.92 -7.14 -9.60
N LYS A 97 -11.69 -6.30 -8.60
CA LYS A 97 -10.38 -5.79 -8.18
C LYS A 97 -9.97 -6.37 -6.83
N LYS A 98 -8.73 -6.17 -6.47
CA LYS A 98 -8.23 -6.46 -5.11
C LYS A 98 -8.13 -5.17 -4.32
N LEU A 99 -8.36 -5.27 -3.01
CA LEU A 99 -8.15 -4.18 -2.07
C LEU A 99 -7.42 -4.65 -0.82
N MET A 100 -6.81 -3.70 -0.13
CA MET A 100 -6.20 -3.89 1.18
C MET A 100 -6.46 -2.66 2.04
N ILE A 101 -6.71 -2.88 3.32
CA ILE A 101 -6.73 -1.82 4.32
C ILE A 101 -5.45 -1.94 5.15
N VAL A 102 -4.78 -0.82 5.38
CA VAL A 102 -3.58 -0.75 6.23
C VAL A 102 -3.74 0.35 7.27
N SER A 103 -3.01 0.23 8.40
CA SER A 103 -2.96 1.30 9.40
C SER A 103 -2.34 2.57 8.80
N TYR A 104 -2.84 3.73 9.22
CA TYR A 104 -2.26 5.02 8.86
C TYR A 104 -1.00 5.30 9.69
N LEU A 105 0.05 5.81 9.05
CA LEU A 105 1.22 6.33 9.74
C LEU A 105 1.14 7.86 9.82
N GLU A 106 1.21 8.38 11.04
CA GLU A 106 1.31 9.82 11.26
C GLU A 106 2.66 10.35 10.78
N GLY A 107 2.63 11.47 10.08
CA GLY A 107 3.84 12.14 9.60
C GLY A 107 3.53 13.29 8.66
N LYS A 108 4.56 14.06 8.34
CA LYS A 108 4.51 15.14 7.36
C LYS A 108 5.65 14.98 6.36
N ALA A 109 5.34 15.11 5.07
CA ALA A 109 6.35 15.16 4.03
C ALA A 109 7.24 16.41 4.21
N LYS A 110 8.55 16.23 4.06
CA LYS A 110 9.52 17.33 4.02
C LYS A 110 10.00 17.52 2.59
N GLN A 111 9.93 18.73 2.08
CA GLN A 111 10.45 19.07 0.75
C GLN A 111 11.97 19.32 0.79
N ASN A 112 12.46 20.00 1.82
CA ASN A 112 13.87 20.30 1.98
C ASN A 112 14.48 19.37 3.03
N LEU A 113 15.41 18.52 2.61
CA LEU A 113 16.09 17.55 3.47
C LEU A 113 17.45 18.12 3.94
N SER A 114 17.69 18.10 5.25
CA SER A 114 18.98 18.36 5.84
C SER A 114 19.87 17.09 5.82
N PRO A 115 21.21 17.22 5.97
CA PRO A 115 22.09 16.06 6.14
C PRO A 115 21.66 15.12 7.28
N ALA A 116 21.13 15.67 8.38
CA ALA A 116 20.60 14.90 9.49
C ALA A 116 19.36 14.08 9.07
N ASN A 117 18.47 14.62 8.22
CA ASN A 117 17.36 13.86 7.68
C ASN A 117 17.83 12.69 6.79
N CYS A 118 18.83 12.94 5.92
CA CYS A 118 19.41 11.89 5.06
C CYS A 118 20.05 10.78 5.91
N LYS A 119 20.79 11.13 6.96
CA LYS A 119 21.37 10.16 7.91
C LYS A 119 20.27 9.32 8.56
N SER A 120 19.20 9.94 9.03
CA SER A 120 18.07 9.25 9.66
C SER A 120 17.38 8.28 8.69
N ILE A 121 17.14 8.71 7.45
CA ILE A 121 16.54 7.86 6.41
C ILE A 121 17.46 6.67 6.10
N GLY A 122 18.77 6.92 5.93
CA GLY A 122 19.75 5.85 5.68
C GLY A 122 19.79 4.81 6.81
N PHE A 123 19.69 5.25 8.06
CA PHE A 123 19.60 4.36 9.22
C PHE A 123 18.35 3.48 9.18
N GLU A 124 17.18 4.06 8.91
CA GLU A 124 15.92 3.29 8.83
C GLU A 124 15.93 2.31 7.65
N ILE A 125 16.51 2.69 6.50
CA ILE A 125 16.67 1.78 5.35
C ILE A 125 17.59 0.61 5.73
N ALA A 126 18.72 0.86 6.35
CA ALA A 126 19.66 -0.17 6.80
C ALA A 126 19.00 -1.12 7.82
N LYS A 127 18.21 -0.56 8.76
CA LYS A 127 17.44 -1.34 9.74
C LYS A 127 16.44 -2.24 9.03
N MET A 128 15.68 -1.72 8.06
CA MET A 128 14.74 -2.52 7.26
C MET A 128 15.45 -3.66 6.53
N HIS A 129 16.59 -3.39 5.86
CA HIS A 129 17.38 -4.41 5.18
C HIS A 129 17.84 -5.51 6.15
N ASN A 130 18.33 -5.14 7.33
CA ASN A 130 18.75 -6.11 8.34
C ASN A 130 17.60 -6.99 8.84
N LEU A 131 16.41 -6.42 9.03
CA LEU A 131 15.22 -7.17 9.45
C LEU A 131 14.72 -8.10 8.36
N THR A 132 14.92 -7.77 7.10
CA THR A 132 14.37 -8.52 5.96
C THR A 132 15.34 -9.51 5.32
N LYS A 133 16.65 -9.42 5.61
CA LYS A 133 17.69 -10.24 4.95
C LYS A 133 17.43 -11.76 4.98
N ASN A 134 16.78 -12.27 6.04
CA ASN A 134 16.50 -13.69 6.23
C ASN A 134 15.06 -14.07 5.84
N LEU A 135 14.24 -13.14 5.35
CA LEU A 135 12.89 -13.44 4.91
C LEU A 135 12.93 -14.24 3.60
N LYS A 136 12.20 -15.36 3.58
CA LYS A 136 12.06 -16.21 2.37
C LYS A 136 11.04 -15.66 1.37
N LEU A 137 10.78 -14.35 1.41
CA LEU A 137 9.88 -13.68 0.47
C LEU A 137 10.64 -13.34 -0.81
N LYS A 138 10.11 -13.75 -1.96
CA LYS A 138 10.72 -13.46 -3.27
C LYS A 138 9.67 -12.90 -4.21
N ARG A 139 10.04 -11.89 -4.96
CA ARG A 139 9.27 -11.31 -6.06
C ARG A 139 10.23 -10.90 -7.19
N PRO A 140 9.92 -11.21 -8.46
CA PRO A 140 10.72 -10.73 -9.57
C PRO A 140 10.66 -9.20 -9.68
N ASN A 141 11.82 -8.57 -9.95
CA ASN A 141 11.87 -7.13 -10.21
C ASN A 141 11.58 -6.89 -11.69
N ASN A 142 10.33 -6.54 -11.99
CA ASN A 142 9.88 -6.26 -13.36
C ASN A 142 10.37 -4.91 -13.92
N LEU A 143 11.02 -4.07 -13.10
CA LEU A 143 11.65 -2.81 -13.49
C LEU A 143 13.18 -2.90 -13.53
N SER A 144 13.74 -4.12 -13.55
CA SER A 144 15.18 -4.32 -13.68
C SER A 144 15.69 -3.95 -15.09
N VAL A 145 17.00 -3.72 -15.22
CA VAL A 145 17.66 -3.43 -16.52
C VAL A 145 17.27 -4.47 -17.59
N LYS A 146 17.17 -5.75 -17.23
CA LYS A 146 16.74 -6.82 -18.15
C LYS A 146 15.34 -6.62 -18.73
N SER A 147 14.49 -5.88 -18.04
CA SER A 147 13.10 -5.60 -18.46
C SER A 147 12.97 -4.29 -19.26
N TRP A 148 13.96 -3.39 -19.20
CA TRP A 148 13.86 -2.05 -19.80
C TRP A 148 13.64 -2.10 -21.31
N ARG A 149 14.34 -3.00 -22.03
CA ARG A 149 14.18 -3.10 -23.48
C ARG A 149 12.73 -3.43 -23.85
N LYS A 150 12.12 -4.41 -23.18
CA LYS A 150 10.72 -4.79 -23.41
C LYS A 150 9.75 -3.66 -23.09
N LEU A 151 10.01 -2.91 -22.00
CA LEU A 151 9.19 -1.76 -21.61
C LEU A 151 9.29 -0.63 -22.64
N PHE A 152 10.50 -0.33 -23.12
CA PHE A 152 10.71 0.65 -24.17
C PHE A 152 10.01 0.25 -25.48
N ASP A 153 10.19 -0.99 -25.92
CA ASP A 153 9.60 -1.50 -27.17
C ASP A 153 8.06 -1.46 -27.13
N ALA A 154 7.44 -1.58 -25.94
CA ALA A 154 5.99 -1.48 -25.78
C ALA A 154 5.42 -0.06 -25.95
N VAL A 155 6.27 0.98 -25.84
CA VAL A 155 5.82 2.39 -25.88
C VAL A 155 6.46 3.22 -26.99
N LYS A 156 7.54 2.76 -27.64
CA LYS A 156 8.30 3.52 -28.63
C LYS A 156 7.48 4.09 -29.81
N ASN A 157 6.36 3.44 -30.14
CA ASN A 157 5.46 3.88 -31.20
C ASN A 157 4.23 4.65 -30.68
N LYS A 158 4.21 4.99 -29.38
CA LYS A 158 3.10 5.70 -28.73
C LYS A 158 3.51 7.10 -28.25
N CYS A 159 4.74 7.48 -28.49
CA CYS A 159 5.30 8.81 -28.20
C CYS A 159 5.52 9.57 -29.50
#